data_52a25fbf8ba4c203fb23676e2b2680b3
#
_entry.id   52a25fbf8ba4c203fb23676e2b2680b3
#
_cell.length_a   1.000
_cell.length_b   1.000
_cell.length_c   1.000
_cell.angle_alpha   90.00
_cell.angle_beta   90.00
_cell.angle_gamma   90.00
#
_symmetry.space_group_name_H-M   'P 1'
#
loop_
_entity.id
_entity.type
_entity.pdbx_description
1 polymer ?
#
loop_
_entity_poly.entity_id
_entity_poly.type
_entity_poly.pdbx_seq_one_letter_code
_entity_poly.pdbx_strand_id
1 'polypeptide(L)'
;MKRVVITGAGIVSCIGNDQAAVVTSLREGKSGIRAMPEFAELGLRSQVAGAPQIDLDALIDRKQRRFMGDAAAYAYVSLKDAIAQSGLAPEQVSNPRTGLIMGSGGGSPANQIEAADVLRSKGIRRVGPYQVTRCMGSTVSANLSTAFAIKGINFSITSACSTSAHCVGIAAQQIAFGLQDVMFAGGGEELSWGMATLFDAMGAMSSAYNDTPDKASRPYDCLLYTSPSPRDKRQS
;
A
#
# COMPACT_ATOMS: atom_id res chain seq x y z
N MET A 1 10.42 -28.54 9.68
CA MET A 1 10.06 -27.30 8.95
C MET A 1 11.30 -26.80 8.19
N LYS A 2 11.14 -26.32 6.96
CA LYS A 2 12.24 -25.69 6.21
C LYS A 2 12.55 -24.31 6.83
N ARG A 3 13.83 -23.91 6.83
CA ARG A 3 14.23 -22.55 7.20
C ARG A 3 13.84 -21.59 6.07
N VAL A 4 13.21 -20.47 6.43
CA VAL A 4 12.80 -19.44 5.49
C VAL A 4 13.75 -18.25 5.59
N VAL A 5 14.14 -17.70 4.45
CA VAL A 5 15.02 -16.54 4.34
C VAL A 5 14.42 -15.49 3.39
N ILE A 6 14.74 -14.23 3.62
CA ILE A 6 14.40 -13.13 2.71
C ILE A 6 15.54 -12.96 1.72
N THR A 7 15.23 -13.00 0.43
CA THR A 7 16.21 -12.92 -0.67
C THR A 7 16.09 -11.64 -1.48
N GLY A 8 15.01 -10.91 -1.34
CA GLY A 8 14.81 -9.64 -2.01
C GLY A 8 13.71 -8.83 -1.32
N ALA A 9 13.83 -7.52 -1.38
CA ALA A 9 12.85 -6.57 -0.87
C ALA A 9 12.76 -5.35 -1.79
N GLY A 10 11.56 -4.83 -1.96
CA GLY A 10 11.29 -3.58 -2.66
C GLY A 10 10.41 -2.69 -1.80
N ILE A 11 10.51 -1.40 -2.00
CA ILE A 11 9.78 -0.41 -1.21
C ILE A 11 9.43 0.81 -2.07
N VAL A 12 8.21 1.30 -1.89
CA VAL A 12 7.76 2.63 -2.33
C VAL A 12 7.16 3.32 -1.13
N SER A 13 7.69 4.46 -0.75
CA SER A 13 7.23 5.21 0.43
C SER A 13 7.43 6.72 0.26
N CYS A 14 6.87 7.49 1.18
CA CYS A 14 7.06 8.94 1.20
C CYS A 14 8.51 9.38 1.53
N ILE A 15 9.35 8.49 2.04
CA ILE A 15 10.76 8.75 2.37
C ILE A 15 11.75 8.14 1.35
N GLY A 16 11.25 7.50 0.30
CA GLY A 16 12.07 6.95 -0.78
C GLY A 16 11.34 5.84 -1.55
N ASN A 17 11.71 5.66 -2.81
CA ASN A 17 11.11 4.68 -3.72
C ASN A 17 12.05 3.48 -4.00
N ASP A 18 13.14 3.39 -3.28
CA ASP A 18 14.07 2.26 -3.26
C ASP A 18 14.73 2.16 -1.88
N GLN A 19 15.42 1.04 -1.63
CA GLN A 19 16.06 0.79 -0.33
C GLN A 19 17.13 1.82 0.02
N ALA A 20 17.92 2.28 -0.94
CA ALA A 20 19.03 3.22 -0.70
C ALA A 20 18.49 4.59 -0.28
N ALA A 21 17.47 5.09 -0.97
CA ALA A 21 16.80 6.35 -0.64
C ALA A 21 16.15 6.29 0.74
N VAL A 22 15.45 5.18 1.06
CA VAL A 22 14.82 4.99 2.37
C VAL A 22 15.87 4.93 3.49
N VAL A 23 16.95 4.16 3.31
CA VAL A 23 18.04 4.08 4.31
C VAL A 23 18.70 5.45 4.52
N THR A 24 18.91 6.21 3.45
CA THR A 24 19.46 7.57 3.54
C THR A 24 18.53 8.49 4.33
N SER A 25 17.25 8.50 4.00
CA SER A 25 16.23 9.30 4.70
C SER A 25 16.15 8.95 6.19
N LEU A 26 16.20 7.65 6.53
CA LEU A 26 16.22 7.20 7.93
C LEU A 26 17.47 7.64 8.69
N ARG A 27 18.65 7.56 8.06
CA ARG A 27 19.92 8.01 8.67
C ARG A 27 19.97 9.52 8.90
N GLU A 28 19.37 10.28 8.00
CA GLU A 28 19.31 11.75 8.06
C GLU A 28 18.15 12.26 8.93
N GLY A 29 17.26 11.39 9.41
CA GLY A 29 16.04 11.78 10.12
C GLY A 29 15.07 12.59 9.25
N LYS A 30 15.06 12.33 7.94
CA LYS A 30 14.30 13.10 6.97
C LYS A 30 12.83 12.69 6.97
N SER A 31 11.94 13.66 7.20
CA SER A 31 10.50 13.45 7.10
C SER A 31 10.03 13.39 5.65
N GLY A 32 9.11 12.47 5.34
CA GLY A 32 8.40 12.41 4.07
C GLY A 32 7.00 13.02 4.13
N ILE A 33 6.63 13.61 5.27
CA ILE A 33 5.32 14.22 5.44
C ILE A 33 5.33 15.62 4.79
N ARG A 34 4.25 15.93 4.08
CA ARG A 34 4.07 17.21 3.39
C ARG A 34 2.64 17.72 3.47
N ALA A 35 2.45 19.01 3.22
CA ALA A 35 1.13 19.59 3.09
C ALA A 35 0.38 19.00 1.90
N MET A 36 -0.91 18.78 2.08
CA MET A 36 -1.85 18.25 1.09
C MET A 36 -2.91 19.31 0.80
N PRO A 37 -2.75 20.14 -0.26
CA PRO A 37 -3.70 21.22 -0.57
C PRO A 37 -5.13 20.73 -0.72
N GLU A 38 -5.32 19.56 -1.36
CA GLU A 38 -6.64 18.95 -1.53
C GLU A 38 -7.34 18.66 -0.19
N PHE A 39 -6.60 18.25 0.84
CA PHE A 39 -7.17 18.00 2.16
C PHE A 39 -7.65 19.31 2.83
N ALA A 40 -6.89 20.39 2.62
CA ALA A 40 -7.26 21.70 3.10
C ALA A 40 -8.52 22.23 2.38
N GLU A 41 -8.59 22.10 1.06
CA GLU A 41 -9.74 22.49 0.23
C GLU A 41 -11.02 21.74 0.62
N LEU A 42 -10.90 20.47 1.00
CA LEU A 42 -12.02 19.64 1.48
C LEU A 42 -12.36 19.88 2.96
N GLY A 43 -11.59 20.70 3.67
CA GLY A 43 -11.84 21.04 5.06
C GLY A 43 -11.48 19.93 6.06
N LEU A 44 -10.57 19.01 5.71
CA LEU A 44 -10.05 18.05 6.67
C LEU A 44 -9.27 18.75 7.77
N ARG A 45 -9.37 18.23 9.00
CA ARG A 45 -8.60 18.75 10.15
C ARG A 45 -7.10 18.51 9.99
N SER A 46 -6.74 17.33 9.51
CA SER A 46 -5.35 17.01 9.13
C SER A 46 -5.13 17.33 7.66
N GLN A 47 -4.20 18.25 7.39
CA GLN A 47 -3.88 18.71 6.04
C GLN A 47 -2.50 18.27 5.58
N VAL A 48 -1.98 17.22 6.20
CA VAL A 48 -0.65 16.67 5.94
C VAL A 48 -0.71 15.17 5.71
N ALA A 49 0.17 14.65 4.85
CA ALA A 49 0.30 13.21 4.63
C ALA A 49 1.66 12.82 4.05
N GLY A 50 1.98 11.52 4.15
CA GLY A 50 3.16 10.91 3.54
C GLY A 50 2.84 10.35 2.17
N ALA A 51 2.93 11.17 1.12
CA ALA A 51 2.68 10.73 -0.25
C ALA A 51 3.99 10.39 -0.97
N PRO A 52 4.12 9.18 -1.57
CA PRO A 52 5.26 8.85 -2.41
C PRO A 52 5.36 9.82 -3.60
N GLN A 53 6.60 10.21 -3.93
CA GLN A 53 6.88 11.02 -5.10
C GLN A 53 7.39 10.10 -6.21
N ILE A 54 6.47 9.56 -7.00
CA ILE A 54 6.76 8.54 -8.01
C ILE A 54 5.82 8.70 -9.20
N ASP A 55 6.36 8.58 -10.40
CA ASP A 55 5.57 8.54 -11.64
C ASP A 55 5.27 7.08 -11.99
N LEU A 56 4.12 6.61 -11.54
CA LEU A 56 3.66 5.24 -11.78
C LEU A 56 3.37 4.95 -13.26
N ASP A 57 2.94 5.97 -14.02
CA ASP A 57 2.61 5.81 -15.42
C ASP A 57 3.86 5.69 -16.30
N ALA A 58 4.99 6.23 -15.85
CA ALA A 58 6.29 6.01 -16.49
C ALA A 58 6.90 4.64 -16.17
N LEU A 59 6.58 4.06 -15.00
CA LEU A 59 7.19 2.82 -14.51
C LEU A 59 6.41 1.55 -14.84
N ILE A 60 5.11 1.68 -15.14
CA ILE A 60 4.21 0.55 -15.38
C ILE A 60 3.62 0.65 -16.78
N ASP A 61 3.71 -0.44 -17.54
CA ASP A 61 3.11 -0.48 -18.88
C ASP A 61 1.61 -0.12 -18.82
N ARG A 62 1.17 0.74 -19.73
CA ARG A 62 -0.20 1.25 -19.79
C ARG A 62 -1.27 0.15 -19.84
N LYS A 63 -0.95 -1.00 -20.47
CA LYS A 63 -1.90 -2.13 -20.55
C LYS A 63 -2.10 -2.81 -19.20
N GLN A 64 -1.13 -2.73 -18.30
CA GLN A 64 -1.21 -3.24 -16.93
C GLN A 64 -1.78 -2.17 -15.99
N ARG A 65 -1.26 -0.93 -16.06
CA ARG A 65 -1.65 0.19 -15.19
C ARG A 65 -3.16 0.44 -15.16
N ARG A 66 -3.85 0.28 -16.28
CA ARG A 66 -5.31 0.49 -16.36
C ARG A 66 -6.16 -0.40 -15.46
N PHE A 67 -5.62 -1.54 -14.99
CA PHE A 67 -6.30 -2.45 -14.06
C PHE A 67 -5.96 -2.17 -12.60
N MET A 68 -5.00 -1.31 -12.31
CA MET A 68 -4.44 -1.08 -10.99
C MET A 68 -4.96 0.24 -10.40
N GLY A 69 -5.44 0.20 -9.15
CA GLY A 69 -5.41 1.35 -8.26
C GLY A 69 -3.99 1.58 -7.75
N ASP A 70 -3.74 2.69 -7.06
CA ASP A 70 -2.39 3.05 -6.63
C ASP A 70 -1.78 2.06 -5.64
N ALA A 71 -2.59 1.44 -4.77
CA ALA A 71 -2.12 0.39 -3.87
C ALA A 71 -1.46 -0.77 -4.64
N ALA A 72 -2.11 -1.24 -5.72
CA ALA A 72 -1.56 -2.30 -6.56
C ALA A 72 -0.36 -1.83 -7.38
N ALA A 73 -0.35 -0.57 -7.81
CA ALA A 73 0.73 0.02 -8.58
C ALA A 73 2.01 0.20 -7.75
N TYR A 74 1.91 0.69 -6.50
CA TYR A 74 3.05 0.74 -5.58
C TYR A 74 3.62 -0.66 -5.29
N ALA A 75 2.74 -1.62 -5.05
CA ALA A 75 3.13 -3.00 -4.83
C ALA A 75 3.79 -3.62 -6.07
N TYR A 76 3.35 -3.26 -7.28
CA TYR A 76 3.95 -3.70 -8.54
C TYR A 76 5.40 -3.22 -8.67
N VAL A 77 5.67 -1.94 -8.44
CA VAL A 77 7.02 -1.38 -8.50
C VAL A 77 7.91 -2.04 -7.45
N SER A 78 7.43 -2.13 -6.21
CA SER A 78 8.17 -2.79 -5.12
C SER A 78 8.46 -4.27 -5.42
N LEU A 79 7.51 -5.01 -5.98
CA LEU A 79 7.71 -6.42 -6.33
C LEU A 79 8.73 -6.59 -7.46
N LYS A 80 8.71 -5.71 -8.46
CA LYS A 80 9.71 -5.71 -9.54
C LYS A 80 11.13 -5.56 -8.99
N ASP A 81 11.34 -4.66 -8.04
CA ASP A 81 12.64 -4.45 -7.39
C ASP A 81 13.03 -5.64 -6.52
N ALA A 82 12.10 -6.23 -5.77
CA ALA A 82 12.34 -7.42 -4.97
C ALA A 82 12.75 -8.63 -5.85
N ILE A 83 12.11 -8.81 -6.99
CA ILE A 83 12.48 -9.86 -7.97
C ILE A 83 13.88 -9.60 -8.49
N ALA A 84 14.19 -8.38 -8.92
CA ALA A 84 15.51 -8.01 -9.41
C ALA A 84 16.61 -8.27 -8.36
N GLN A 85 16.37 -7.89 -7.12
CA GLN A 85 17.33 -8.09 -6.02
C GLN A 85 17.50 -9.57 -5.66
N SER A 86 16.45 -10.38 -5.77
CA SER A 86 16.51 -11.81 -5.44
C SER A 86 17.36 -12.62 -6.41
N GLY A 87 17.61 -12.12 -7.61
CA GLY A 87 18.32 -12.83 -8.68
C GLY A 87 17.54 -14.02 -9.27
N LEU A 88 16.24 -14.12 -9.01
CA LEU A 88 15.41 -15.19 -9.58
C LEU A 88 15.29 -15.05 -11.10
N ALA A 89 15.51 -16.15 -11.80
CA ALA A 89 15.24 -16.22 -13.24
C ALA A 89 13.73 -16.18 -13.53
N PRO A 90 13.30 -15.70 -14.71
CA PRO A 90 11.89 -15.63 -15.08
C PRO A 90 11.10 -16.94 -14.88
N GLU A 91 11.73 -18.09 -15.15
CA GLU A 91 11.15 -19.44 -15.01
C GLU A 91 10.94 -19.81 -13.53
N GLN A 92 11.74 -19.24 -12.63
CA GLN A 92 11.59 -19.42 -11.19
C GLN A 92 10.48 -18.52 -10.64
N VAL A 93 10.30 -17.34 -11.20
CA VAL A 93 9.19 -16.43 -10.87
C VAL A 93 7.87 -17.03 -11.35
N SER A 94 7.79 -17.43 -12.62
CA SER A 94 6.59 -18.06 -13.22
C SER A 94 6.61 -19.58 -13.07
N ASN A 95 6.43 -20.06 -11.83
CA ASN A 95 6.56 -21.47 -11.47
C ASN A 95 5.40 -21.91 -10.55
N PRO A 96 4.87 -23.14 -10.68
CA PRO A 96 3.83 -23.64 -9.76
C PRO A 96 4.25 -23.70 -8.29
N ARG A 97 5.57 -23.69 -8.01
CA ARG A 97 6.14 -23.67 -6.65
C ARG A 97 6.46 -22.26 -6.17
N THR A 98 6.13 -21.22 -6.95
CA THR A 98 6.29 -19.80 -6.61
C THR A 98 4.93 -19.17 -6.47
N GLY A 99 4.60 -18.75 -5.24
CA GLY A 99 3.32 -18.15 -4.88
C GLY A 99 3.43 -16.67 -4.53
N LEU A 100 2.26 -16.05 -4.32
CA LEU A 100 2.13 -14.65 -3.94
C LEU A 100 1.00 -14.48 -2.92
N ILE A 101 1.31 -13.85 -1.78
CA ILE A 101 0.31 -13.42 -0.80
C ILE A 101 0.55 -11.95 -0.52
N MET A 102 -0.27 -11.09 -1.09
CA MET A 102 -0.17 -9.64 -0.94
C MET A 102 -1.56 -9.02 -0.84
N GLY A 103 -1.69 -8.00 -0.02
CA GLY A 103 -2.99 -7.37 0.22
C GLY A 103 -2.93 -5.87 0.42
N SER A 104 -4.08 -5.31 0.75
CA SER A 104 -4.29 -3.90 1.10
C SER A 104 -5.32 -3.82 2.21
N GLY A 105 -5.18 -2.86 3.11
CA GLY A 105 -6.17 -2.59 4.16
C GLY A 105 -7.44 -1.94 3.61
N GLY A 106 -7.31 -1.04 2.64
CA GLY A 106 -8.41 -0.24 2.08
C GLY A 106 -8.70 -0.45 0.60
N GLY A 107 -7.85 -1.17 -0.13
CA GLY A 107 -8.00 -1.32 -1.57
C GLY A 107 -7.79 0.00 -2.32
N SER A 108 -8.81 0.50 -3.02
CA SER A 108 -8.76 1.76 -3.74
C SER A 108 -10.04 2.60 -3.56
N PRO A 109 -10.17 3.32 -2.43
CA PRO A 109 -11.26 4.27 -2.21
C PRO A 109 -11.35 5.37 -3.27
N ALA A 110 -10.20 5.87 -3.77
CA ALA A 110 -10.17 6.88 -4.83
C ALA A 110 -10.91 6.43 -6.08
N ASN A 111 -10.61 5.23 -6.59
CA ASN A 111 -11.28 4.69 -7.78
C ASN A 111 -12.77 4.37 -7.51
N GLN A 112 -13.13 4.01 -6.29
CA GLN A 112 -14.51 3.75 -5.91
C GLN A 112 -15.36 5.03 -5.90
N ILE A 113 -14.78 6.13 -5.39
CA ILE A 113 -15.40 7.45 -5.42
C ILE A 113 -15.50 7.96 -6.85
N GLU A 114 -14.41 7.88 -7.64
CA GLU A 114 -14.41 8.25 -9.05
C GLU A 114 -15.53 7.52 -9.83
N ALA A 115 -15.66 6.21 -9.64
CA ALA A 115 -16.70 5.42 -10.29
C ALA A 115 -18.10 5.89 -9.90
N ALA A 116 -18.33 6.20 -8.62
CA ALA A 116 -19.61 6.71 -8.12
C ALA A 116 -19.94 8.10 -8.70
N ASP A 117 -18.97 8.99 -8.78
CA ASP A 117 -19.14 10.35 -9.31
C ASP A 117 -19.37 10.34 -10.82
N VAL A 118 -18.65 9.50 -11.55
CA VAL A 118 -18.89 9.31 -12.99
C VAL A 118 -20.28 8.72 -13.23
N LEU A 119 -20.72 7.75 -12.42
CA LEU A 119 -22.06 7.19 -12.52
C LEU A 119 -23.15 8.27 -12.33
N ARG A 120 -23.01 9.10 -11.28
CA ARG A 120 -23.98 10.15 -10.95
C ARG A 120 -24.01 11.28 -11.99
N SER A 121 -22.84 11.67 -12.52
CA SER A 121 -22.73 12.81 -13.44
C SER A 121 -22.84 12.46 -14.91
N LYS A 122 -22.41 11.26 -15.34
CA LYS A 122 -22.28 10.87 -16.76
C LYS A 122 -22.96 9.54 -17.12
N GLY A 123 -23.50 8.83 -16.13
CA GLY A 123 -24.18 7.55 -16.29
C GLY A 123 -23.25 6.35 -16.47
N ILE A 124 -23.84 5.15 -16.37
CA ILE A 124 -23.12 3.86 -16.29
C ILE A 124 -22.17 3.60 -17.47
N ARG A 125 -22.53 4.06 -18.67
CA ARG A 125 -21.69 3.84 -19.86
C ARG A 125 -20.35 4.53 -19.82
N ARG A 126 -20.14 5.47 -18.89
CA ARG A 126 -18.90 6.25 -18.73
C ARG A 126 -18.02 5.74 -17.58
N VAL A 127 -18.52 4.87 -16.71
CA VAL A 127 -17.77 4.32 -15.57
C VAL A 127 -16.52 3.54 -16.01
N GLY A 128 -16.55 2.92 -17.19
CA GLY A 128 -15.45 2.14 -17.72
C GLY A 128 -15.39 0.71 -17.15
N PRO A 129 -14.66 -0.20 -17.84
CA PRO A 129 -14.73 -1.64 -17.53
C PRO A 129 -13.70 -2.11 -16.47
N TYR A 130 -12.83 -1.24 -15.98
CA TYR A 130 -11.67 -1.64 -15.16
C TYR A 130 -11.87 -1.41 -13.66
N GLN A 131 -12.98 -0.82 -13.24
CA GLN A 131 -13.18 -0.41 -11.84
C GLN A 131 -13.23 -1.59 -10.87
N VAL A 132 -13.77 -2.73 -11.29
CA VAL A 132 -13.82 -3.93 -10.43
C VAL A 132 -12.41 -4.35 -10.03
N THR A 133 -11.49 -4.46 -10.99
CA THR A 133 -10.11 -4.89 -10.74
C THR A 133 -9.31 -3.86 -9.93
N ARG A 134 -9.65 -2.57 -10.04
CA ARG A 134 -9.03 -1.51 -9.24
C ARG A 134 -9.50 -1.50 -7.79
N CYS A 135 -10.80 -1.80 -7.55
CA CYS A 135 -11.44 -1.61 -6.24
C CYS A 135 -11.60 -2.87 -5.40
N MET A 136 -11.53 -4.07 -6.02
CA MET A 136 -11.73 -5.33 -5.28
C MET A 136 -10.69 -5.52 -4.19
N GLY A 137 -11.06 -6.18 -3.07
CA GLY A 137 -10.17 -6.42 -1.94
C GLY A 137 -8.91 -7.23 -2.29
N SER A 138 -8.96 -8.01 -3.39
CA SER A 138 -7.82 -8.75 -3.93
C SER A 138 -7.06 -8.00 -5.04
N THR A 139 -7.26 -6.69 -5.19
CA THR A 139 -6.66 -5.91 -6.29
C THR A 139 -5.14 -6.09 -6.37
N VAL A 140 -4.44 -6.11 -5.23
CA VAL A 140 -2.99 -6.24 -5.18
C VAL A 140 -2.57 -7.61 -5.70
N SER A 141 -3.04 -8.71 -5.10
CA SER A 141 -2.61 -10.06 -5.49
C SER A 141 -3.04 -10.41 -6.93
N ALA A 142 -4.22 -10.03 -7.36
CA ALA A 142 -4.73 -10.33 -8.69
C ALA A 142 -3.94 -9.63 -9.80
N ASN A 143 -3.65 -8.33 -9.63
CA ASN A 143 -2.88 -7.57 -10.60
C ASN A 143 -1.43 -8.09 -10.68
N LEU A 144 -0.79 -8.31 -9.53
CA LEU A 144 0.61 -8.75 -9.50
C LEU A 144 0.79 -10.18 -10.00
N SER A 145 -0.08 -11.11 -9.60
CA SER A 145 0.00 -12.49 -10.11
C SER A 145 -0.17 -12.55 -11.62
N THR A 146 -1.04 -11.71 -12.18
CA THR A 146 -1.22 -11.62 -13.63
C THR A 146 0.00 -11.00 -14.31
N ALA A 147 0.51 -9.89 -13.78
CA ALA A 147 1.63 -9.14 -14.37
C ALA A 147 2.95 -9.95 -14.37
N PHE A 148 3.21 -10.69 -13.31
CA PHE A 148 4.42 -11.51 -13.15
C PHE A 148 4.21 -13.00 -13.48
N ALA A 149 3.02 -13.35 -14.00
CA ALA A 149 2.66 -14.73 -14.37
C ALA A 149 2.90 -15.74 -13.24
N ILE A 150 2.56 -15.40 -12.00
CA ILE A 150 2.70 -16.28 -10.84
C ILE A 150 1.75 -17.47 -10.97
N LYS A 151 2.27 -18.69 -10.82
CA LYS A 151 1.53 -19.93 -11.04
C LYS A 151 1.27 -20.75 -9.77
N GLY A 152 1.94 -20.42 -8.66
CA GLY A 152 1.71 -21.04 -7.36
C GLY A 152 0.51 -20.45 -6.64
N ILE A 153 0.43 -20.70 -5.34
CA ILE A 153 -0.67 -20.20 -4.49
C ILE A 153 -0.75 -18.67 -4.58
N ASN A 154 -1.98 -18.15 -4.76
CA ASN A 154 -2.20 -16.71 -4.90
C ASN A 154 -3.52 -16.31 -4.22
N PHE A 155 -3.43 -15.43 -3.23
CA PHE A 155 -4.58 -14.78 -2.62
C PHE A 155 -4.17 -13.52 -1.85
N SER A 156 -5.18 -12.71 -1.47
CA SER A 156 -4.99 -11.55 -0.60
C SER A 156 -5.45 -11.84 0.83
N ILE A 157 -4.75 -11.20 1.77
CA ILE A 157 -5.22 -11.03 3.15
C ILE A 157 -5.58 -9.56 3.31
N THR A 158 -6.64 -9.28 4.05
CA THR A 158 -7.02 -7.93 4.47
C THR A 158 -7.23 -7.95 5.97
N SER A 159 -6.37 -7.25 6.69
CA SER A 159 -6.38 -7.12 8.14
C SER A 159 -5.92 -5.73 8.58
N ALA A 160 -6.45 -4.71 7.88
CA ALA A 160 -6.15 -3.30 8.09
C ALA A 160 -4.62 -3.04 8.12
N CYS A 161 -4.12 -2.28 9.09
CA CYS A 161 -2.68 -1.94 9.22
C CYS A 161 -1.76 -3.16 9.38
N SER A 162 -2.29 -4.33 9.75
CA SER A 162 -1.53 -5.57 9.92
C SER A 162 -1.45 -6.44 8.66
N THR A 163 -2.08 -6.02 7.57
CA THR A 163 -2.20 -6.80 6.32
C THR A 163 -0.85 -7.35 5.83
N SER A 164 0.15 -6.48 5.65
CA SER A 164 1.46 -6.91 5.14
C SER A 164 2.18 -7.87 6.09
N ALA A 165 2.07 -7.66 7.41
CA ALA A 165 2.66 -8.55 8.40
C ALA A 165 2.03 -9.96 8.33
N HIS A 166 0.71 -10.05 8.21
CA HIS A 166 0.02 -11.32 8.04
C HIS A 166 0.37 -11.99 6.72
N CYS A 167 0.48 -11.23 5.62
CA CYS A 167 0.93 -11.77 4.33
C CYS A 167 2.33 -12.41 4.44
N VAL A 168 3.28 -11.72 5.08
CA VAL A 168 4.64 -12.24 5.31
C VAL A 168 4.62 -13.50 6.19
N GLY A 169 3.87 -13.48 7.28
CA GLY A 169 3.76 -14.62 8.19
C GLY A 169 3.20 -15.88 7.52
N ILE A 170 2.09 -15.74 6.79
CA ILE A 170 1.47 -16.86 6.08
C ILE A 170 2.35 -17.34 4.92
N ALA A 171 2.99 -16.43 4.19
CA ALA A 171 3.93 -16.81 3.12
C ALA A 171 5.12 -17.62 3.67
N ALA A 172 5.67 -17.21 4.82
CA ALA A 172 6.72 -17.98 5.48
C ALA A 172 6.25 -19.39 5.88
N GLN A 173 5.01 -19.54 6.36
CA GLN A 173 4.42 -20.85 6.66
C GLN A 173 4.29 -21.72 5.40
N GLN A 174 3.89 -21.16 4.24
CA GLN A 174 3.82 -21.92 2.99
C GLN A 174 5.17 -22.55 2.61
N ILE A 175 6.27 -21.81 2.79
CA ILE A 175 7.62 -22.34 2.57
C ILE A 175 8.02 -23.33 3.66
N ALA A 176 7.80 -23.00 4.93
CA ALA A 176 8.21 -23.83 6.07
C ALA A 176 7.58 -25.21 6.03
N PHE A 177 6.31 -25.31 5.61
CA PHE A 177 5.59 -26.57 5.44
C PHE A 177 5.84 -27.26 4.09
N GLY A 178 6.65 -26.67 3.21
CA GLY A 178 7.00 -27.26 1.90
C GLY A 178 5.91 -27.17 0.84
N LEU A 179 4.89 -26.34 1.05
CA LEU A 179 3.80 -26.12 0.08
C LEU A 179 4.26 -25.28 -1.10
N GLN A 180 5.16 -24.33 -0.86
CA GLN A 180 5.84 -23.53 -1.87
C GLN A 180 7.36 -23.50 -1.63
N ASP A 181 8.15 -23.15 -2.64
CA ASP A 181 9.60 -22.97 -2.51
C ASP A 181 9.98 -21.48 -2.50
N VAL A 182 9.20 -20.64 -3.20
CA VAL A 182 9.35 -19.19 -3.21
C VAL A 182 7.98 -18.55 -2.93
N MET A 183 7.97 -17.49 -2.13
CA MET A 183 6.77 -16.70 -1.88
C MET A 183 7.07 -15.22 -1.98
N PHE A 184 6.29 -14.52 -2.77
CA PHE A 184 6.22 -13.05 -2.71
C PHE A 184 5.16 -12.64 -1.69
N ALA A 185 5.53 -11.73 -0.78
CA ALA A 185 4.67 -11.33 0.33
C ALA A 185 4.80 -9.85 0.65
N GLY A 186 3.72 -9.23 1.05
CA GLY A 186 3.71 -7.81 1.43
C GLY A 186 2.35 -7.19 1.22
N GLY A 187 2.35 -5.92 0.84
CA GLY A 187 1.12 -5.19 0.55
C GLY A 187 1.39 -3.79 0.02
N GLY A 188 0.33 -3.15 -0.40
CA GLY A 188 0.32 -1.75 -0.82
C GLY A 188 -0.90 -1.04 -0.27
N GLU A 189 -0.75 0.24 0.01
CA GLU A 189 -1.85 1.10 0.40
C GLU A 189 -1.82 2.39 -0.41
N GLU A 190 -3.00 2.87 -0.83
CA GLU A 190 -3.07 4.15 -1.52
C GLU A 190 -3.27 5.29 -0.51
N LEU A 191 -2.81 6.48 -0.88
CA LEU A 191 -3.17 7.71 -0.23
C LEU A 191 -4.22 8.42 -1.07
N SER A 192 -5.41 8.64 -0.50
CA SER A 192 -6.47 9.44 -1.11
C SER A 192 -7.23 10.22 -0.05
N TRP A 193 -7.83 11.35 -0.46
CA TRP A 193 -8.69 12.10 0.47
C TRP A 193 -9.87 11.26 0.97
N GLY A 194 -10.39 10.35 0.16
CA GLY A 194 -11.47 9.46 0.56
C GLY A 194 -11.10 8.56 1.74
N MET A 195 -9.89 7.97 1.72
CA MET A 195 -9.38 7.21 2.85
C MET A 195 -9.03 8.12 4.03
N ALA A 196 -8.38 9.26 3.78
CA ALA A 196 -7.99 10.21 4.81
C ALA A 196 -9.22 10.74 5.58
N THR A 197 -10.34 11.01 4.90
CA THR A 197 -11.59 11.45 5.52
C THR A 197 -12.08 10.49 6.60
N LEU A 198 -11.97 9.17 6.38
CA LEU A 198 -12.42 8.17 7.37
C LEU A 198 -11.60 8.25 8.65
N PHE A 199 -10.28 8.39 8.53
CA PHE A 199 -9.38 8.53 9.68
C PHE A 199 -9.49 9.90 10.34
N ASP A 200 -9.69 10.97 9.57
CA ASP A 200 -9.88 12.31 10.11
C ASP A 200 -11.19 12.44 10.90
N ALA A 201 -12.29 11.88 10.37
CA ALA A 201 -13.58 11.82 11.06
C ALA A 201 -13.48 11.06 12.39
N MET A 202 -12.65 10.01 12.44
CA MET A 202 -12.38 9.24 13.67
C MET A 202 -11.47 9.97 14.66
N GLY A 203 -10.83 11.08 14.26
CA GLY A 203 -9.87 11.81 15.08
C GLY A 203 -8.50 11.11 15.22
N ALA A 204 -8.15 10.24 14.28
CA ALA A 204 -6.92 9.46 14.33
C ALA A 204 -5.76 10.04 13.50
N MET A 205 -5.91 11.25 12.97
CA MET A 205 -4.90 11.94 12.19
C MET A 205 -4.27 13.11 12.94
N SER A 206 -3.00 13.41 12.61
CA SER A 206 -2.28 14.55 13.15
C SER A 206 -2.83 15.87 12.59
N SER A 207 -3.50 16.67 13.40
CA SER A 207 -4.07 17.97 13.02
C SER A 207 -3.33 19.19 13.61
N ALA A 208 -2.40 18.96 14.52
CA ALA A 208 -1.68 20.05 15.21
C ALA A 208 -0.44 20.56 14.45
N TYR A 209 -0.08 19.92 13.33
CA TYR A 209 1.16 20.21 12.63
C TYR A 209 0.96 20.55 11.14
N ASN A 210 -0.20 21.11 10.80
CA ASN A 210 -0.48 21.51 9.41
C ASN A 210 0.53 22.52 8.86
N ASP A 211 1.01 23.45 9.72
CA ASP A 211 2.00 24.48 9.37
C ASP A 211 3.44 23.98 9.43
N THR A 212 3.67 22.80 10.00
CA THR A 212 5.01 22.19 10.15
C THR A 212 4.95 20.70 9.82
N PRO A 213 4.67 20.34 8.55
CA PRO A 213 4.44 18.96 8.14
C PRO A 213 5.57 17.99 8.48
N ASP A 214 6.81 18.46 8.39
CA ASP A 214 8.02 17.70 8.73
C ASP A 214 8.05 17.20 10.17
N LYS A 215 7.27 17.83 11.08
CA LYS A 215 7.13 17.47 12.49
C LYS A 215 5.88 16.65 12.82
N ALA A 216 5.03 16.38 11.84
CA ALA A 216 3.72 15.76 12.09
C ALA A 216 3.80 14.27 12.44
N SER A 217 4.77 13.53 11.93
CA SER A 217 5.01 12.13 12.27
C SER A 217 5.96 12.03 13.46
N ARG A 218 5.42 11.71 14.63
CA ARG A 218 6.14 11.71 15.91
C ARG A 218 5.89 10.44 16.73
N PRO A 219 6.14 9.25 16.18
CA PRO A 219 5.93 8.01 16.92
C PRO A 219 6.80 8.01 18.19
N TYR A 220 6.24 7.49 19.28
CA TYR A 220 6.89 7.41 20.61
C TYR A 220 7.19 8.76 21.28
N ASP A 221 6.68 9.88 20.78
CA ASP A 221 6.81 11.17 21.45
C ASP A 221 5.91 11.19 22.70
N CYS A 222 6.47 11.49 23.85
CA CYS A 222 5.75 11.55 25.12
C CYS A 222 4.70 12.68 25.18
N LEU A 223 4.78 13.65 24.27
CA LEU A 223 3.81 14.74 24.15
C LEU A 223 2.64 14.41 23.20
N LEU A 224 2.66 13.25 22.54
CA LEU A 224 1.59 12.75 21.69
C LEU A 224 0.40 12.22 22.53
N TYR A 225 -0.18 13.06 23.36
CA TYR A 225 -1.45 12.79 24.02
C TYR A 225 -2.67 13.03 23.11
N THR A 226 -2.51 12.94 21.82
CA THR A 226 -3.45 13.47 20.84
C THR A 226 -4.47 12.47 20.30
N SER A 227 -4.33 11.20 20.63
CA SER A 227 -5.38 10.22 20.35
C SER A 227 -5.92 9.73 21.68
N PRO A 228 -7.09 10.19 22.13
CA PRO A 228 -7.69 9.66 23.33
C PRO A 228 -7.88 8.16 23.17
N SER A 229 -7.26 7.40 24.05
CA SER A 229 -7.50 5.96 24.14
C SER A 229 -9.00 5.74 24.35
N PRO A 230 -9.59 4.66 23.78
CA PRO A 230 -10.96 4.28 24.15
C PRO A 230 -11.19 4.15 25.65
N ARG A 231 -10.12 3.99 26.46
CA ARG A 231 -10.17 4.02 27.92
C ARG A 231 -10.40 5.44 28.47
N ASP A 232 -9.85 6.46 27.84
CA ASP A 232 -9.95 7.85 28.32
C ASP A 232 -11.38 8.39 28.15
N LYS A 233 -12.12 7.89 27.15
CA LYS A 233 -13.54 8.24 26.94
C LYS A 233 -14.49 7.60 27.95
N ARG A 234 -14.05 6.65 28.76
CA ARG A 234 -14.86 5.99 29.80
C ARG A 234 -14.72 6.64 31.18
N GLN A 235 -13.86 7.64 31.30
CA GLN A 235 -13.61 8.37 32.55
C GLN A 235 -14.16 9.81 32.55
N SER A 236 -14.86 10.22 31.50
CA SER A 236 -15.55 11.53 31.41
C SER A 236 -17.07 11.37 31.45
#